data_9277d8f91f1e9c4dbf0f81a9a029104e
#
_entry.id   9277d8f91f1e9c4dbf0f81a9a029104e
#
_cell.length_a   1.000
_cell.length_b   1.000
_cell.length_c   1.000
_cell.angle_alpha   90.00
_cell.angle_beta   90.00
_cell.angle_gamma   90.00
#
_symmetry.space_group_name_H-M   'P 1'
#
loop_
_entity.id
_entity.type
_entity.pdbx_description
1 polymer ?
#
loop_
_entity_poly.entity_id
_entity_poly.type
_entity_poly.pdbx_seq_one_letter_code
_entity_poly.pdbx_strand_id
1 'polypeptide(L)'
;MKKISNKVVKTLRAKKLKISFAESCTGGLLASSITSISGSSKIFTLGMVTYSNQSKINILKVPKKIIAKFGAVSYETCLEMVKNLSKISRTNLSISITGIAGPKGGTKEKPVGLVYIGLKKGNKIVVKKYLFKHKNRNSIQKATVIKALNLILSIFK
;
A
#
# COMPACT_ATOMS: atom_id res chain seq x y z
N MET A 1 -3.22 -15.22 -5.04
CA MET A 1 -2.60 -14.36 -4.03
C MET A 1 -1.53 -15.10 -3.23
N LYS A 2 -1.79 -16.26 -2.62
CA LYS A 2 -0.82 -17.03 -1.81
C LYS A 2 0.52 -17.30 -2.51
N LYS A 3 0.50 -17.72 -3.79
CA LYS A 3 1.74 -17.99 -4.57
C LYS A 3 2.64 -16.77 -4.69
N ILE A 4 2.09 -15.59 -4.97
CA ILE A 4 2.89 -14.35 -5.10
C ILE A 4 3.36 -13.83 -3.75
N SER A 5 2.54 -13.91 -2.68
CA SER A 5 2.96 -13.58 -1.31
C SER A 5 4.15 -14.43 -0.86
N ASN A 6 4.09 -15.74 -1.13
CA ASN A 6 5.21 -16.65 -0.84
C ASN A 6 6.49 -16.25 -1.60
N LYS A 7 6.37 -15.86 -2.88
CA LYS A 7 7.52 -15.37 -3.67
C LYS A 7 8.13 -14.10 -3.05
N VAL A 8 7.28 -13.13 -2.61
CA VAL A 8 7.75 -11.92 -1.93
C VAL A 8 8.49 -12.27 -0.64
N VAL A 9 7.90 -13.11 0.23
CA VAL A 9 8.52 -13.51 1.51
C VAL A 9 9.87 -14.18 1.26
N LYS A 10 9.95 -15.16 0.34
CA LYS A 10 11.21 -15.83 -0.02
C LYS A 10 12.26 -14.85 -0.53
N THR A 11 11.89 -13.94 -1.44
CA THR A 11 12.80 -12.95 -2.03
C THR A 11 13.36 -12.00 -0.97
N LEU A 12 12.50 -11.45 -0.11
CA LEU A 12 12.94 -10.52 0.92
C LEU A 12 13.78 -11.20 2.00
N ARG A 13 13.45 -12.45 2.37
CA ARG A 13 14.27 -13.25 3.30
C ARG A 13 15.66 -13.52 2.75
N ALA A 14 15.77 -13.97 1.50
CA ALA A 14 17.05 -14.23 0.86
C ALA A 14 17.94 -12.97 0.80
N LYS A 15 17.31 -11.81 0.64
CA LYS A 15 18.02 -10.50 0.58
C LYS A 15 18.18 -9.84 1.95
N LYS A 16 17.69 -10.46 3.05
CA LYS A 16 17.71 -9.90 4.42
C LYS A 16 17.05 -8.51 4.52
N LEU A 17 16.00 -8.27 3.72
CA LEU A 17 15.30 -6.99 3.65
C LEU A 17 14.01 -7.01 4.49
N LYS A 18 13.74 -5.90 5.20
CA LYS A 18 12.52 -5.65 5.98
C LYS A 18 11.54 -4.80 5.18
N ILE A 19 10.25 -5.02 5.41
CA ILE A 19 9.17 -4.29 4.74
C ILE A 19 8.09 -3.83 5.71
N SER A 20 7.46 -2.70 5.41
CA SER A 20 6.32 -2.15 6.13
C SER A 20 5.19 -1.74 5.18
N PHE A 21 3.95 -1.71 5.69
CA PHE A 21 2.77 -1.36 4.92
C PHE A 21 1.92 -0.28 5.61
N ALA A 22 1.42 0.69 4.81
CA ALA A 22 0.35 1.61 5.20
C ALA A 22 -0.83 1.41 4.25
N GLU A 23 -1.88 0.79 4.74
CA GLU A 23 -3.06 0.44 3.98
C GLU A 23 -4.23 1.38 4.28
N SER A 24 -5.04 1.66 3.27
CA SER A 24 -6.33 2.32 3.42
C SER A 24 -7.44 1.44 2.83
N CYS A 25 -7.73 1.54 1.55
CA CYS A 25 -8.85 0.81 0.92
C CYS A 25 -8.72 -0.72 0.96
N THR A 26 -7.55 -1.27 1.17
CA THR A 26 -7.30 -2.73 1.30
C THR A 26 -7.55 -3.26 2.72
N GLY A 27 -7.64 -2.37 3.73
CA GLY A 27 -8.10 -2.72 5.06
C GLY A 27 -7.28 -3.77 5.82
N GLY A 28 -5.98 -3.90 5.54
CA GLY A 28 -5.09 -4.90 6.15
C GLY A 28 -4.90 -6.16 5.30
N LEU A 29 -5.54 -6.25 4.12
CA LEU A 29 -5.46 -7.43 3.27
C LEU A 29 -4.04 -7.71 2.75
N LEU A 30 -3.23 -6.66 2.48
CA LEU A 30 -1.84 -6.83 2.08
C LEU A 30 -1.01 -7.39 3.24
N ALA A 31 -1.14 -6.84 4.44
CA ALA A 31 -0.47 -7.33 5.64
C ALA A 31 -0.87 -8.79 5.92
N SER A 32 -2.17 -9.08 5.92
CA SER A 32 -2.71 -10.44 6.09
C SER A 32 -2.15 -11.42 5.05
N SER A 33 -2.05 -11.00 3.78
CA SER A 33 -1.53 -11.85 2.71
C SER A 33 -0.05 -12.23 2.90
N ILE A 34 0.74 -11.38 3.54
CA ILE A 34 2.14 -11.64 3.87
C ILE A 34 2.25 -12.47 5.16
N THR A 35 1.50 -12.12 6.21
CA THR A 35 1.57 -12.80 7.51
C THR A 35 1.01 -14.23 7.46
N SER A 36 0.17 -14.55 6.47
CA SER A 36 -0.27 -15.93 6.21
C SER A 36 0.85 -16.86 5.71
N ILE A 37 2.03 -16.34 5.40
CA ILE A 37 3.16 -17.13 4.91
C ILE A 37 4.15 -17.38 6.04
N SER A 38 4.52 -18.65 6.26
CA SER A 38 5.53 -19.03 7.27
C SER A 38 6.86 -18.31 7.04
N GLY A 39 7.43 -17.77 8.12
CA GLY A 39 8.66 -16.99 8.09
C GLY A 39 8.49 -15.52 7.70
N SER A 40 7.27 -15.03 7.58
CA SER A 40 6.96 -13.62 7.33
C SER A 40 7.46 -12.69 8.44
N SER A 41 7.52 -13.12 9.70
CA SER A 41 8.07 -12.36 10.84
C SER A 41 9.53 -11.93 10.63
N LYS A 42 10.27 -12.65 9.80
CA LYS A 42 11.66 -12.29 9.46
C LYS A 42 11.75 -11.08 8.52
N ILE A 43 10.68 -10.71 7.84
CA ILE A 43 10.67 -9.63 6.83
C ILE A 43 9.63 -8.54 7.11
N PHE A 44 8.50 -8.85 7.68
CA PHE A 44 7.41 -7.92 7.93
C PHE A 44 7.54 -7.31 9.32
N THR A 45 7.70 -5.98 9.38
CA THR A 45 7.99 -5.26 10.63
C THR A 45 6.77 -4.50 11.14
N LEU A 46 6.05 -3.80 10.25
CA LEU A 46 4.96 -2.91 10.63
C LEU A 46 3.87 -2.89 9.57
N GLY A 47 2.62 -3.04 9.99
CA GLY A 47 1.43 -2.79 9.18
C GLY A 47 0.51 -1.79 9.87
N MET A 48 0.13 -0.73 9.16
CA MET A 48 -0.82 0.27 9.63
C MET A 48 -2.04 0.29 8.72
N VAL A 49 -3.24 0.26 9.28
CA VAL A 49 -4.49 0.53 8.56
C VAL A 49 -4.93 1.95 8.88
N THR A 50 -4.54 2.91 8.03
CA THR A 50 -4.91 4.33 8.15
C THR A 50 -6.13 4.60 7.27
N TYR A 51 -7.30 4.14 7.73
CA TYR A 51 -8.51 4.10 6.93
C TYR A 51 -9.19 5.46 6.76
N SER A 52 -9.25 6.26 7.83
CA SER A 52 -9.80 7.60 7.80
C SER A 52 -8.77 8.68 7.45
N ASN A 53 -9.23 9.87 7.06
CA ASN A 53 -8.35 11.03 6.90
C ASN A 53 -7.66 11.38 8.21
N GLN A 54 -8.38 11.30 9.33
CA GLN A 54 -7.83 11.58 10.65
C GLN A 54 -6.70 10.64 11.02
N SER A 55 -6.82 9.32 10.74
CA SER A 55 -5.74 8.37 10.99
C SER A 55 -4.53 8.60 10.09
N LYS A 56 -4.73 9.01 8.83
CA LYS A 56 -3.61 9.41 7.94
C LYS A 56 -2.84 10.61 8.52
N ILE A 57 -3.56 11.60 9.07
CA ILE A 57 -2.96 12.79 9.66
C ILE A 57 -2.30 12.48 11.01
N ASN A 58 -3.03 11.87 11.92
CA ASN A 58 -2.60 11.73 13.31
C ASN A 58 -1.54 10.65 13.49
N ILE A 59 -1.69 9.52 12.81
CA ILE A 59 -0.81 8.34 12.99
C ILE A 59 0.32 8.38 11.98
N LEU A 60 -0.03 8.50 10.68
CA LEU A 60 0.93 8.43 9.59
C LEU A 60 1.54 9.80 9.25
N LYS A 61 1.11 10.87 9.93
CA LYS A 61 1.64 12.24 9.79
C LYS A 61 1.57 12.80 8.37
N VAL A 62 0.56 12.38 7.58
CA VAL A 62 0.29 13.01 6.29
C VAL A 62 -0.15 14.46 6.53
N PRO A 63 0.46 15.46 5.90
CA PRO A 63 0.09 16.86 6.12
C PRO A 63 -1.39 17.12 5.78
N LYS A 64 -2.13 17.73 6.73
CA LYS A 64 -3.57 18.06 6.54
C LYS A 64 -3.82 18.83 5.24
N LYS A 65 -2.93 19.75 4.89
CA LYS A 65 -3.01 20.54 3.65
C LYS A 65 -2.96 19.70 2.37
N ILE A 66 -2.25 18.58 2.38
CA ILE A 66 -2.18 17.66 1.22
C ILE A 66 -3.53 16.97 1.04
N ILE A 67 -4.11 16.45 2.12
CA ILE A 67 -5.43 15.81 2.04
C ILE A 67 -6.51 16.83 1.68
N ALA A 68 -6.47 18.05 2.23
CA ALA A 68 -7.43 19.11 1.92
C ALA A 68 -7.36 19.52 0.43
N LYS A 69 -6.16 19.66 -0.14
CA LYS A 69 -5.96 20.12 -1.52
C LYS A 69 -6.20 19.01 -2.55
N PHE A 70 -5.67 17.81 -2.32
CA PHE A 70 -5.64 16.73 -3.32
C PHE A 70 -6.60 15.56 -3.00
N GLY A 71 -7.17 15.54 -1.78
CA GLY A 71 -8.01 14.46 -1.28
C GLY A 71 -7.20 13.26 -0.78
N ALA A 72 -7.88 12.38 -0.05
CA ALA A 72 -7.28 11.15 0.49
C ALA A 72 -6.81 10.18 -0.61
N VAL A 73 -7.48 10.17 -1.75
CA VAL A 73 -7.15 9.33 -2.91
C VAL A 73 -6.49 10.20 -3.96
N SER A 74 -5.17 10.30 -3.89
CA SER A 74 -4.35 11.09 -4.81
C SER A 74 -2.91 10.56 -4.82
N TYR A 75 -2.17 10.97 -5.85
CA TYR A 75 -0.73 10.72 -5.96
C TYR A 75 0.01 11.30 -4.75
N GLU A 76 -0.30 12.55 -4.41
CA GLU A 76 0.36 13.34 -3.35
C GLU A 76 0.12 12.71 -1.97
N THR A 77 -1.11 12.31 -1.67
CA THR A 77 -1.43 11.63 -0.41
C THR A 77 -0.71 10.28 -0.32
N CYS A 78 -0.71 9.49 -1.40
CA CYS A 78 0.00 8.21 -1.45
C CYS A 78 1.50 8.38 -1.26
N LEU A 79 2.10 9.41 -1.87
CA LEU A 79 3.51 9.76 -1.73
C LEU A 79 3.87 10.11 -0.28
N GLU A 80 3.08 10.97 0.36
CA GLU A 80 3.33 11.33 1.76
C GLU A 80 3.12 10.14 2.70
N MET A 81 2.13 9.29 2.43
CA MET A 81 1.93 8.04 3.18
C MET A 81 3.18 7.16 3.15
N VAL A 82 3.77 6.90 1.98
CA VAL A 82 4.94 6.02 1.88
C VAL A 82 6.21 6.65 2.44
N LYS A 83 6.39 7.95 2.28
CA LYS A 83 7.52 8.69 2.89
C LYS A 83 7.50 8.61 4.41
N ASN A 84 6.34 8.91 5.00
CA ASN A 84 6.19 8.94 6.46
C ASN A 84 6.21 7.53 7.06
N LEU A 85 5.60 6.55 6.41
CA LEU A 85 5.73 5.15 6.80
C LEU A 85 7.20 4.73 6.87
N SER A 86 7.99 5.06 5.86
CA SER A 86 9.42 4.74 5.83
C SER A 86 10.19 5.35 6.99
N LYS A 87 9.88 6.62 7.37
CA LYS A 87 10.48 7.29 8.53
C LYS A 87 10.10 6.60 9.85
N ILE A 88 8.83 6.23 10.00
CA ILE A 88 8.30 5.59 11.22
C ILE A 88 8.86 4.17 11.38
N SER A 89 8.80 3.37 10.33
CA SER A 89 9.15 1.96 10.37
C SER A 89 10.65 1.68 10.29
N ARG A 90 11.42 2.59 9.68
CA ARG A 90 12.86 2.45 9.38
C ARG A 90 13.19 1.15 8.64
N THR A 91 12.25 0.67 7.82
CA THR A 91 12.44 -0.56 7.01
C THR A 91 13.12 -0.26 5.68
N ASN A 92 13.70 -1.30 5.07
CA ASN A 92 14.35 -1.18 3.76
C ASN A 92 13.36 -0.86 2.64
N LEU A 93 12.11 -1.39 2.78
CA LEU A 93 11.01 -1.17 1.85
C LEU A 93 9.78 -0.71 2.62
N SER A 94 9.03 0.21 2.02
CA SER A 94 7.73 0.66 2.51
C SER A 94 6.73 0.69 1.37
N ILE A 95 5.50 0.23 1.62
CA ILE A 95 4.38 0.28 0.68
C ILE A 95 3.26 1.09 1.28
N SER A 96 2.70 2.02 0.51
CA SER A 96 1.44 2.70 0.85
C SER A 96 0.37 2.40 -0.18
N ILE A 97 -0.89 2.32 0.26
CA ILE A 97 -2.06 2.11 -0.60
C ILE A 97 -3.16 3.07 -0.17
N THR A 98 -3.67 3.84 -1.14
CA THR A 98 -4.90 4.62 -0.98
C THR A 98 -5.76 4.49 -2.23
N GLY A 99 -7.10 4.45 -2.09
CA GLY A 99 -7.96 4.22 -3.24
C GLY A 99 -9.44 4.13 -2.88
N ILE A 100 -10.26 3.91 -3.90
CA ILE A 100 -11.72 3.77 -3.81
C ILE A 100 -12.09 2.34 -4.23
N ALA A 101 -12.33 1.47 -3.25
CA ALA A 101 -12.68 0.08 -3.50
C ALA A 101 -14.19 -0.11 -3.82
N GLY A 102 -15.02 0.94 -3.63
CA GLY A 102 -16.45 0.88 -3.91
C GLY A 102 -17.28 0.12 -2.85
N PRO A 103 -18.58 -0.11 -3.11
CA PRO A 103 -19.31 0.29 -4.32
C PRO A 103 -19.60 1.79 -4.40
N LYS A 104 -19.63 2.50 -3.27
CA LYS A 104 -19.83 3.96 -3.16
C LYS A 104 -18.49 4.68 -3.02
N GLY A 105 -18.52 6.03 -3.00
CA GLY A 105 -17.36 6.89 -2.75
C GLY A 105 -16.57 7.30 -4.00
N GLY A 106 -16.99 6.85 -5.19
CA GLY A 106 -16.44 7.34 -6.44
C GLY A 106 -17.11 8.62 -6.94
N THR A 107 -16.35 9.44 -7.68
CA THR A 107 -16.83 10.59 -8.45
C THR A 107 -16.44 10.41 -9.90
N LYS A 108 -16.85 11.33 -10.80
CA LYS A 108 -16.46 11.32 -12.21
C LYS A 108 -14.94 11.44 -12.35
N GLU A 109 -14.30 12.27 -11.54
CA GLU A 109 -12.85 12.52 -11.54
C GLU A 109 -12.07 11.43 -10.83
N LYS A 110 -12.67 10.81 -9.81
CA LYS A 110 -12.08 9.75 -8.99
C LYS A 110 -13.04 8.55 -8.90
N PRO A 111 -13.14 7.75 -9.98
CA PRO A 111 -14.11 6.65 -10.03
C PRO A 111 -13.75 5.52 -9.07
N VAL A 112 -14.75 4.68 -8.77
CA VAL A 112 -14.53 3.39 -8.08
C VAL A 112 -13.51 2.56 -8.85
N GLY A 113 -12.57 1.96 -8.15
CA GLY A 113 -11.44 1.21 -8.71
C GLY A 113 -10.17 2.05 -8.88
N LEU A 114 -10.23 3.36 -8.68
CA LEU A 114 -9.02 4.21 -8.65
C LEU A 114 -8.21 3.90 -7.40
N VAL A 115 -6.94 3.50 -7.59
CA VAL A 115 -6.00 3.19 -6.51
C VAL A 115 -4.62 3.73 -6.84
N TYR A 116 -3.96 4.29 -5.84
CA TYR A 116 -2.54 4.63 -5.87
C TYR A 116 -1.76 3.68 -4.95
N ILE A 117 -0.63 3.19 -5.44
CA ILE A 117 0.29 2.34 -4.70
C ILE A 117 1.66 3.00 -4.72
N GLY A 118 2.15 3.36 -3.55
CA GLY A 118 3.48 3.91 -3.34
C GLY A 118 4.46 2.84 -2.87
N LEU A 119 5.67 2.84 -3.41
CA LEU A 119 6.79 2.03 -2.96
C LEU A 119 8.00 2.92 -2.73
N LYS A 120 8.64 2.75 -1.57
CA LYS A 120 9.93 3.38 -1.26
C LYS A 120 10.96 2.29 -0.95
N LYS A 121 12.14 2.41 -1.57
CA LYS A 121 13.35 1.62 -1.29
C LYS A 121 14.57 2.56 -1.25
N GLY A 122 15.18 2.71 -0.09
CA GLY A 122 16.23 3.72 0.10
C GLY A 122 15.73 5.12 -0.28
N ASN A 123 16.43 5.82 -1.16
CA ASN A 123 16.03 7.15 -1.65
C ASN A 123 15.05 7.11 -2.84
N LYS A 124 14.83 5.94 -3.45
CA LYS A 124 13.92 5.81 -4.60
C LYS A 124 12.48 5.66 -4.11
N ILE A 125 11.59 6.48 -4.70
CA ILE A 125 10.14 6.42 -4.46
C ILE A 125 9.44 6.32 -5.81
N VAL A 126 8.47 5.42 -5.88
CA VAL A 126 7.60 5.26 -7.05
C VAL A 126 6.15 5.24 -6.56
N VAL A 127 5.29 6.03 -7.18
CA VAL A 127 3.84 5.96 -6.97
C VAL A 127 3.18 5.58 -8.31
N LYS A 128 2.44 4.49 -8.31
CA LYS A 128 1.71 3.98 -9.48
C LYS A 128 0.22 4.19 -9.29
N LYS A 129 -0.43 4.71 -10.35
CA LYS A 129 -1.88 4.85 -10.45
C LYS A 129 -2.45 3.65 -11.17
N TYR A 130 -3.53 3.08 -10.64
CA TYR A 130 -4.29 1.99 -11.25
C TYR A 130 -5.77 2.35 -11.30
N LEU A 131 -6.46 1.88 -12.32
CA LEU A 131 -7.91 1.93 -12.43
C LEU A 131 -8.42 0.51 -12.67
N PHE A 132 -8.95 -0.10 -11.63
CA PHE A 132 -9.49 -1.46 -11.68
C PHE A 132 -10.95 -1.44 -12.15
N LYS A 133 -11.25 -2.19 -13.22
CA LYS A 133 -12.62 -2.36 -13.76
C LYS A 133 -13.31 -3.61 -13.19
N HIS A 134 -13.15 -3.86 -11.89
CA HIS A 134 -13.80 -5.00 -11.24
C HIS A 134 -15.18 -4.63 -10.68
N LYS A 135 -16.11 -5.62 -10.69
CA LYS A 135 -17.51 -5.41 -10.34
C LYS A 135 -17.77 -5.15 -8.84
N ASN A 136 -16.89 -5.59 -7.95
CA ASN A 136 -17.12 -5.49 -6.51
C ASN A 136 -15.85 -5.12 -5.71
N ARG A 137 -16.08 -4.65 -4.49
CA ARG A 137 -15.08 -4.21 -3.52
C ARG A 137 -13.99 -5.25 -3.27
N ASN A 138 -14.37 -6.50 -3.00
CA ASN A 138 -13.41 -7.56 -2.68
C ASN A 138 -12.47 -7.84 -3.85
N SER A 139 -12.98 -7.81 -5.08
CA SER A 139 -12.17 -8.01 -6.28
C SER A 139 -11.18 -6.87 -6.50
N ILE A 140 -11.60 -5.60 -6.25
CA ILE A 140 -10.71 -4.44 -6.31
C ILE A 140 -9.62 -4.53 -5.24
N GLN A 141 -9.96 -4.88 -4.00
CA GLN A 141 -8.99 -5.07 -2.92
C GLN A 141 -7.98 -6.16 -3.26
N LYS A 142 -8.43 -7.33 -3.72
CA LYS A 142 -7.55 -8.44 -4.13
C LYS A 142 -6.64 -8.07 -5.30
N ALA A 143 -7.18 -7.40 -6.32
CA ALA A 143 -6.38 -6.92 -7.46
C ALA A 143 -5.33 -5.89 -7.02
N THR A 144 -5.68 -4.99 -6.11
CA THR A 144 -4.77 -4.01 -5.52
C THR A 144 -3.60 -4.70 -4.81
N VAL A 145 -3.89 -5.69 -3.96
CA VAL A 145 -2.86 -6.46 -3.25
C VAL A 145 -1.94 -7.18 -4.22
N ILE A 146 -2.48 -7.81 -5.26
CA ILE A 146 -1.67 -8.49 -6.30
C ILE A 146 -0.75 -7.48 -7.00
N LYS A 147 -1.24 -6.28 -7.33
CA LYS A 147 -0.41 -5.23 -7.95
C LYS A 147 0.68 -4.72 -7.00
N ALA A 148 0.37 -4.55 -5.71
CA ALA A 148 1.37 -4.16 -4.70
C ALA A 148 2.47 -5.23 -4.57
N LEU A 149 2.12 -6.50 -4.49
CA LEU A 149 3.07 -7.62 -4.43
C LEU A 149 3.94 -7.71 -5.69
N ASN A 150 3.36 -7.50 -6.87
CA ASN A 150 4.11 -7.44 -8.14
C ASN A 150 5.06 -6.23 -8.18
N LEU A 151 4.64 -5.08 -7.67
CA LEU A 151 5.48 -3.88 -7.58
C LEU A 151 6.69 -4.13 -6.66
N ILE A 152 6.52 -4.85 -5.55
CA ILE A 152 7.63 -5.26 -4.68
C ILE A 152 8.61 -6.15 -5.45
N LEU A 153 8.11 -7.13 -6.20
CA LEU A 153 8.99 -8.05 -6.94
C LEU A 153 9.70 -7.39 -8.13
N SER A 154 9.11 -6.36 -8.73
CA SER A 154 9.66 -5.69 -9.92
C SER A 154 10.97 -4.95 -9.65
N ILE A 155 11.24 -4.58 -8.39
CA ILE A 155 12.49 -3.90 -8.02
C ILE A 155 13.69 -4.84 -7.87
N PHE A 156 13.48 -6.13 -8.08
CA PHE A 156 14.54 -7.17 -8.02
C PHE A 156 14.73 -7.89 -9.36
N LYS A 157 14.09 -7.40 -10.40
CA LYS A 157 14.33 -7.80 -11.79
C LYS A 157 15.33 -6.83 -12.42
#